data_b02c1bb02676de31ea24c9fc3c261bb5
#
_entry.id   b02c1bb02676de31ea24c9fc3c261bb5
#
_cell.length_a   1.000
_cell.length_b   1.000
_cell.length_c   1.000
_cell.angle_alpha   90.00
_cell.angle_beta   90.00
_cell.angle_gamma   90.00
#
_symmetry.space_group_name_H-M   'P 1'
#
loop_
_entity.id
_entity.type
_entity.pdbx_description
1 polymer ?
#
loop_
_entity_poly.entity_id
_entity_poly.type
_entity_poly.pdbx_seq_one_letter_code
_entity_poly.pdbx_strand_id
1 'polypeptide(L)'
;MQVTRAAWLSACLLALAACLPGCTPTRESAPSAGQDTGQAAFGGAPAPGAIRLWADSALRPAVQAIASRHEARTGQPVALTFGPSAALRQRISQGQEADVFVAAGSTQPQQLASGGQWQPPAVIAKDSLCLMTAPRLTVAPATALGALLRADVRVGAYQPGAEPLGDAFWQLVDRADQLQSGAHATLTAKVHVLSGGQPLREELMQGRIDAAVQGCIGAGADAASTALGITPLPAALDTGLPYTLTWRLKASEAARQLAQAMQSPEAVQQWRALGLQTP
;
A
#
# COMPACT_ATOMS: atom_id res chain seq x y z
N MET A 1 48.63 46.30 -5.67
CA MET A 1 48.26 47.28 -6.71
C MET A 1 46.73 47.23 -6.77
N GLN A 2 46.11 48.11 -6.06
CA GLN A 2 45.48 49.40 -6.42
C GLN A 2 44.33 49.18 -7.40
N VAL A 3 43.09 49.36 -6.90
CA VAL A 3 42.24 50.58 -6.90
C VAL A 3 41.42 50.62 -8.20
N THR A 4 40.12 50.79 -8.24
CA THR A 4 39.30 51.93 -7.81
C THR A 4 37.79 51.64 -7.83
N ARG A 5 37.14 52.29 -6.90
CA ARG A 5 35.73 52.62 -6.69
C ARG A 5 35.16 53.49 -7.84
N ALA A 6 33.86 53.42 -8.07
CA ALA A 6 33.05 54.62 -8.35
C ALA A 6 31.60 54.38 -7.97
N ALA A 7 31.11 55.17 -7.04
CA ALA A 7 29.74 55.42 -6.67
C ALA A 7 29.14 56.52 -7.54
N TRP A 8 27.84 56.50 -7.83
CA TRP A 8 27.06 57.73 -8.14
C TRP A 8 25.68 57.66 -7.49
N LEU A 9 25.39 58.77 -6.84
CA LEU A 9 24.22 59.11 -6.05
C LEU A 9 23.13 59.85 -6.89
N SER A 10 21.92 59.85 -6.36
CA SER A 10 20.86 60.90 -6.43
C SER A 10 19.98 60.88 -7.67
N ALA A 11 18.67 60.95 -7.53
CA ALA A 11 17.88 62.05 -6.97
C ALA A 11 16.41 61.67 -6.75
N CYS A 12 15.84 62.26 -5.71
CA CYS A 12 14.42 62.34 -5.38
C CYS A 12 13.56 63.07 -6.45
N LEU A 13 12.34 62.68 -6.58
CA LEU A 13 11.24 63.64 -6.87
C LEU A 13 9.91 63.12 -6.32
N LEU A 14 9.36 63.90 -5.38
CA LEU A 14 8.01 63.80 -4.83
C LEU A 14 6.99 64.25 -5.88
N ALA A 15 5.88 63.54 -5.95
CA ALA A 15 4.60 64.09 -6.43
C ALA A 15 3.40 63.48 -5.66
N LEU A 16 2.77 64.33 -4.87
CA LEU A 16 1.43 64.13 -4.29
C LEU A 16 0.38 64.12 -5.42
N ALA A 17 -0.63 63.27 -5.32
CA ALA A 17 -2.04 63.71 -5.37
C ALA A 17 -3.07 62.59 -5.42
N ALA A 18 -4.07 62.75 -4.58
CA ALA A 18 -5.49 62.48 -4.73
C ALA A 18 -6.03 61.05 -4.49
N CYS A 19 -6.71 60.97 -3.35
CA CYS A 19 -7.72 59.96 -2.98
C CYS A 19 -8.93 60.02 -3.93
N LEU A 20 -9.40 58.85 -4.39
CA LEU A 20 -10.82 58.60 -4.71
C LEU A 20 -11.20 57.19 -4.23
N PRO A 21 -12.35 57.01 -3.56
CA PRO A 21 -12.85 55.69 -3.14
C PRO A 21 -13.67 55.07 -4.26
N GLY A 22 -13.41 53.85 -4.62
CA GLY A 22 -14.22 53.16 -5.59
C GLY A 22 -13.92 51.73 -5.80
N CYS A 23 -14.86 50.86 -5.36
CA CYS A 23 -15.16 49.52 -5.83
C CYS A 23 -14.06 48.45 -5.69
N THR A 24 -14.17 47.66 -4.64
CA THR A 24 -13.59 46.32 -4.57
C THR A 24 -14.33 45.40 -5.54
N PRO A 25 -13.69 44.77 -6.54
CA PRO A 25 -14.25 43.61 -7.19
C PRO A 25 -14.05 42.41 -6.26
N THR A 26 -15.14 41.82 -5.81
CA THR A 26 -15.19 40.48 -5.24
C THR A 26 -14.56 39.54 -6.25
N ARG A 27 -13.36 39.07 -5.92
CA ARG A 27 -12.66 38.02 -6.68
C ARG A 27 -13.31 36.68 -6.29
N GLU A 28 -14.26 36.29 -7.10
CA GLU A 28 -14.83 34.95 -7.10
C GLU A 28 -13.69 33.98 -7.38
N SER A 29 -13.26 33.25 -6.34
CA SER A 29 -12.25 32.23 -6.44
C SER A 29 -12.85 31.04 -7.19
N ALA A 30 -12.47 30.86 -8.44
CA ALA A 30 -12.71 29.62 -9.16
C ALA A 30 -12.11 28.47 -8.36
N PRO A 31 -12.78 27.30 -8.25
CA PRO A 31 -12.21 26.15 -7.61
C PRO A 31 -11.01 25.69 -8.46
N SER A 32 -9.81 25.80 -7.90
CA SER A 32 -8.62 25.17 -8.44
C SER A 32 -8.88 23.67 -8.45
N ALA A 33 -8.83 23.04 -9.63
CA ALA A 33 -8.75 21.61 -9.79
C ALA A 33 -7.48 21.14 -9.05
N GLY A 34 -7.67 20.67 -7.81
CA GLY A 34 -6.64 20.06 -7.03
C GLY A 34 -6.16 18.82 -7.77
N GLN A 35 -4.89 18.80 -8.11
CA GLN A 35 -4.19 17.59 -8.50
C GLN A 35 -4.28 16.63 -7.31
N ASP A 36 -5.05 15.58 -7.50
CA ASP A 36 -5.20 14.47 -6.56
C ASP A 36 -3.88 13.65 -6.60
N THR A 37 -2.86 14.20 -5.94
CA THR A 37 -1.67 13.43 -5.57
C THR A 37 -2.16 12.47 -4.50
N GLY A 38 -2.17 11.17 -4.78
CA GLY A 38 -2.71 10.07 -3.95
C GLY A 38 -2.19 9.96 -2.51
N GLN A 39 -2.18 11.08 -1.80
CA GLN A 39 -2.09 11.13 -0.36
C GLN A 39 -3.48 10.85 0.19
N ALA A 40 -3.67 9.65 0.72
CA ALA A 40 -4.85 9.30 1.49
C ALA A 40 -5.16 10.46 2.46
N ALA A 41 -6.26 11.16 2.23
CA ALA A 41 -6.77 12.18 3.12
C ALA A 41 -6.93 11.50 4.50
N PHE A 42 -6.06 11.87 5.43
CA PHE A 42 -6.23 11.49 6.84
C PHE A 42 -7.45 12.26 7.32
N GLY A 43 -8.60 11.58 7.33
CA GLY A 43 -9.88 12.12 7.74
C GLY A 43 -9.78 12.80 9.09
N GLY A 44 -10.67 13.77 9.35
CA GLY A 44 -10.80 14.43 10.64
C GLY A 44 -10.87 13.43 11.80
N ALA A 45 -10.74 13.93 13.04
CA ALA A 45 -10.79 13.08 14.23
C ALA A 45 -12.00 12.14 14.17
N PRO A 46 -11.82 10.84 14.45
CA PRO A 46 -12.91 9.88 14.40
C PRO A 46 -14.04 10.29 15.38
N ALA A 47 -15.29 9.96 15.03
CA ALA A 47 -16.42 10.20 15.92
C ALA A 47 -16.15 9.60 17.31
N PRO A 48 -16.60 10.25 18.39
CA PRO A 48 -16.44 9.71 19.74
C PRO A 48 -16.98 8.29 19.81
N GLY A 49 -16.16 7.36 20.34
CA GLY A 49 -16.53 5.96 20.46
C GLY A 49 -16.44 5.12 19.18
N ALA A 50 -16.01 5.68 18.04
CA ALA A 50 -15.84 4.92 16.82
C ALA A 50 -14.73 3.85 16.96
N ILE A 51 -14.98 2.66 16.40
CA ILE A 51 -13.98 1.60 16.29
C ILE A 51 -12.96 1.99 15.22
N ARG A 52 -11.68 2.02 15.58
CA ARG A 52 -10.59 2.35 14.63
C ARG A 52 -10.08 1.10 13.95
N LEU A 53 -10.54 0.88 12.71
CA LEU A 53 -10.11 -0.22 11.87
C LEU A 53 -9.08 0.27 10.85
N TRP A 54 -7.86 -0.25 10.96
CA TRP A 54 -6.77 0.04 10.04
C TRP A 54 -6.54 -1.16 9.13
N ALA A 55 -6.48 -0.93 7.82
CA ALA A 55 -6.40 -2.03 6.86
C ALA A 55 -5.46 -1.71 5.67
N ASP A 56 -4.88 -2.76 5.11
CA ASP A 56 -4.13 -2.66 3.86
C ASP A 56 -4.99 -2.07 2.73
N SER A 57 -4.40 -1.19 1.94
CA SER A 57 -5.11 -0.46 0.88
C SER A 57 -5.74 -1.37 -0.16
N ALA A 58 -5.15 -2.53 -0.45
CA ALA A 58 -5.68 -3.49 -1.41
C ALA A 58 -7.04 -4.08 -0.99
N LEU A 59 -7.32 -4.08 0.32
CA LEU A 59 -8.57 -4.61 0.87
C LEU A 59 -9.70 -3.58 0.96
N ARG A 60 -9.46 -2.32 0.56
CA ARG A 60 -10.41 -1.21 0.75
C ARG A 60 -11.85 -1.54 0.39
N PRO A 61 -12.18 -2.08 -0.80
CA PRO A 61 -13.59 -2.33 -1.17
C PRO A 61 -14.29 -3.31 -0.23
N ALA A 62 -13.65 -4.43 0.10
CA ALA A 62 -14.22 -5.44 0.98
C ALA A 62 -14.33 -4.94 2.42
N VAL A 63 -13.29 -4.27 2.95
CA VAL A 63 -13.29 -3.72 4.31
C VAL A 63 -14.36 -2.66 4.47
N GLN A 64 -14.54 -1.76 3.50
CA GLN A 64 -15.62 -0.76 3.53
C GLN A 64 -17.00 -1.44 3.54
N ALA A 65 -17.22 -2.44 2.71
CA ALA A 65 -18.50 -3.16 2.68
C ALA A 65 -18.81 -3.88 4.00
N ILE A 66 -17.80 -4.51 4.62
CA ILE A 66 -17.95 -5.19 5.92
C ILE A 66 -18.21 -4.18 7.03
N ALA A 67 -17.44 -3.08 7.09
CA ALA A 67 -17.60 -2.02 8.08
C ALA A 67 -18.99 -1.38 8.00
N SER A 68 -19.42 -0.96 6.81
CA SER A 68 -20.74 -0.34 6.62
C SER A 68 -21.90 -1.29 7.03
N ARG A 69 -21.77 -2.58 6.73
CA ARG A 69 -22.75 -3.57 7.18
C ARG A 69 -22.75 -3.75 8.70
N HIS A 70 -21.57 -3.72 9.31
CA HIS A 70 -21.44 -3.78 10.77
C HIS A 70 -22.09 -2.56 11.43
N GLU A 71 -21.82 -1.35 10.91
CA GLU A 71 -22.43 -0.11 11.37
C GLU A 71 -23.96 -0.14 11.26
N ALA A 72 -24.48 -0.55 10.10
CA ALA A 72 -25.92 -0.65 9.88
C ALA A 72 -26.62 -1.62 10.85
N ARG A 73 -25.94 -2.70 11.24
CA ARG A 73 -26.49 -3.73 12.14
C ARG A 73 -26.40 -3.36 13.61
N THR A 74 -25.33 -2.65 14.02
CA THR A 74 -24.99 -2.41 15.43
C THR A 74 -25.19 -0.97 15.87
N GLY A 75 -25.29 -0.03 14.93
CA GLY A 75 -25.26 1.41 15.21
C GLY A 75 -23.88 1.94 15.64
N GLN A 76 -22.85 1.08 15.68
CA GLN A 76 -21.52 1.42 16.15
C GLN A 76 -20.65 1.97 15.01
N PRO A 77 -20.19 3.24 15.07
CA PRO A 77 -19.38 3.84 14.00
C PRO A 77 -18.03 3.14 13.86
N VAL A 78 -17.53 3.04 12.62
CA VAL A 78 -16.21 2.49 12.29
C VAL A 78 -15.38 3.53 11.54
N ALA A 79 -14.29 3.97 12.12
CA ALA A 79 -13.33 4.86 11.49
C ALA A 79 -12.27 4.03 10.74
N LEU A 80 -12.25 4.17 9.41
CA LEU A 80 -11.38 3.42 8.53
C LEU A 80 -10.09 4.19 8.21
N THR A 81 -8.95 3.53 8.33
CA THR A 81 -7.65 4.03 7.87
C THR A 81 -7.02 3.00 6.95
N PHE A 82 -6.63 3.45 5.75
CA PHE A 82 -6.00 2.59 4.75
C PHE A 82 -4.58 3.04 4.43
N GLY A 83 -3.71 2.09 4.18
CA GLY A 83 -2.32 2.36 3.80
C GLY A 83 -1.52 1.07 3.61
N PRO A 84 -0.24 1.18 3.24
CA PRO A 84 0.68 0.04 3.23
C PRO A 84 0.81 -0.57 4.62
N SER A 85 0.76 -1.89 4.73
CA SER A 85 0.73 -2.62 6.01
C SER A 85 1.91 -2.28 6.92
N ALA A 86 3.12 -2.16 6.38
CA ALA A 86 4.32 -1.80 7.16
C ALA A 86 4.22 -0.38 7.74
N ALA A 87 3.76 0.59 6.94
CA ALA A 87 3.57 1.97 7.38
C ALA A 87 2.49 2.08 8.47
N LEU A 88 1.37 1.36 8.31
CA LEU A 88 0.31 1.30 9.32
C LEU A 88 0.84 0.71 10.64
N ARG A 89 1.53 -0.43 10.58
CA ARG A 89 2.13 -1.05 11.76
C ARG A 89 3.09 -0.09 12.47
N GLN A 90 3.95 0.61 11.71
CA GLN A 90 4.89 1.58 12.27
C GLN A 90 4.16 2.69 13.04
N ARG A 91 3.11 3.27 12.47
CA ARG A 91 2.29 4.30 13.11
C ARG A 91 1.62 3.80 14.38
N ILE A 92 1.09 2.56 14.37
CA ILE A 92 0.54 1.91 15.56
C ILE A 92 1.61 1.76 16.65
N SER A 93 2.81 1.33 16.29
CA SER A 93 3.95 1.19 17.23
C SER A 93 4.44 2.52 17.78
N GLN A 94 4.22 3.63 17.05
CA GLN A 94 4.49 5.01 17.49
C GLN A 94 3.38 5.59 18.38
N GLY A 95 2.39 4.78 18.76
CA GLY A 95 1.33 5.19 19.68
C GLY A 95 0.05 5.69 19.01
N GLN A 96 -0.06 5.67 17.66
CA GLN A 96 -1.33 5.99 17.03
C GLN A 96 -2.36 4.88 17.34
N GLU A 97 -3.58 5.31 17.65
CA GLU A 97 -4.60 4.41 18.12
C GLU A 97 -5.27 3.65 16.98
N ALA A 98 -5.24 2.33 17.07
CA ALA A 98 -6.01 1.39 16.27
C ALA A 98 -6.57 0.31 17.19
N ASP A 99 -7.78 -0.13 16.93
CA ASP A 99 -8.45 -1.19 17.71
C ASP A 99 -8.35 -2.53 16.99
N VAL A 100 -8.47 -2.50 15.66
CA VAL A 100 -8.40 -3.66 14.75
C VAL A 100 -7.41 -3.35 13.64
N PHE A 101 -6.59 -4.30 13.27
CA PHE A 101 -5.61 -4.18 12.18
C PHE A 101 -5.70 -5.36 11.23
N VAL A 102 -5.84 -5.08 9.93
CA VAL A 102 -5.84 -6.05 8.85
C VAL A 102 -4.70 -5.75 7.90
N ALA A 103 -3.76 -6.65 7.78
CA ALA A 103 -2.54 -6.45 7.03
C ALA A 103 -2.36 -7.47 5.91
N ALA A 104 -1.73 -7.08 4.84
CA ALA A 104 -1.07 -8.00 3.94
C ALA A 104 0.13 -8.63 4.66
N GLY A 105 0.36 -9.93 4.43
CA GLY A 105 1.39 -10.71 5.11
C GLY A 105 1.08 -10.99 6.59
N SER A 106 1.90 -11.81 7.21
CA SER A 106 1.78 -12.14 8.64
C SER A 106 2.79 -11.41 9.51
N THR A 107 3.91 -10.96 8.95
CA THR A 107 5.03 -10.37 9.69
C THR A 107 4.62 -9.12 10.47
N GLN A 108 3.89 -8.18 9.86
CA GLN A 108 3.52 -6.93 10.50
C GLN A 108 2.57 -7.12 11.70
N PRO A 109 1.49 -7.93 11.61
CA PRO A 109 0.64 -8.25 12.76
C PRO A 109 1.36 -9.08 13.83
N GLN A 110 2.26 -10.00 13.46
CA GLN A 110 3.05 -10.77 14.42
C GLN A 110 3.97 -9.87 15.25
N GLN A 111 4.59 -8.86 14.63
CA GLN A 111 5.40 -7.87 15.35
C GLN A 111 4.58 -7.07 16.37
N LEU A 112 3.32 -6.72 16.07
CA LEU A 112 2.43 -6.10 17.06
C LEU A 112 2.06 -7.07 18.19
N ALA A 113 1.74 -8.33 17.86
CA ALA A 113 1.36 -9.34 18.83
C ALA A 113 2.52 -9.69 19.77
N SER A 114 3.77 -9.73 19.29
CA SER A 114 4.96 -9.97 20.12
C SER A 114 5.19 -8.90 21.19
N GLY A 115 4.64 -7.69 21.01
CA GLY A 115 4.62 -6.64 22.02
C GLY A 115 3.62 -6.87 23.16
N GLY A 116 2.85 -7.96 23.15
CA GLY A 116 1.95 -8.38 24.24
C GLY A 116 0.70 -7.52 24.39
N GLN A 117 0.36 -6.66 23.42
CA GLN A 117 -0.83 -5.81 23.47
C GLN A 117 -1.88 -6.17 22.42
N TRP A 118 -1.57 -7.09 21.52
CA TRP A 118 -2.40 -7.52 20.41
C TRP A 118 -2.62 -9.02 20.43
N GLN A 119 -3.77 -9.46 19.92
CA GLN A 119 -4.08 -10.89 19.76
C GLN A 119 -3.10 -11.51 18.75
N PRO A 120 -2.82 -12.81 18.87
CA PRO A 120 -2.17 -13.56 17.79
C PRO A 120 -2.94 -13.35 16.48
N PRO A 121 -2.25 -13.06 15.36
CA PRO A 121 -2.92 -12.81 14.09
C PRO A 121 -3.56 -14.08 13.53
N ALA A 122 -4.74 -13.93 12.91
CA ALA A 122 -5.44 -14.97 12.19
C ALA A 122 -5.47 -14.66 10.69
N VAL A 123 -5.22 -15.65 9.84
CA VAL A 123 -5.40 -15.52 8.39
C VAL A 123 -6.90 -15.50 8.09
N ILE A 124 -7.36 -14.45 7.39
CA ILE A 124 -8.77 -14.28 7.00
C ILE A 124 -8.98 -14.46 5.50
N ALA A 125 -7.96 -14.24 4.70
CA ALA A 125 -8.00 -14.41 3.26
C ALA A 125 -6.58 -14.61 2.71
N LYS A 126 -6.47 -15.02 1.44
CA LYS A 126 -5.20 -15.20 0.73
C LYS A 126 -5.36 -14.73 -0.70
N ASP A 127 -4.45 -13.87 -1.15
CA ASP A 127 -4.34 -13.48 -2.55
C ASP A 127 -3.38 -14.41 -3.28
N SER A 128 -3.63 -14.67 -4.56
CA SER A 128 -2.64 -15.29 -5.44
C SER A 128 -1.56 -14.29 -5.82
N LEU A 129 -0.37 -14.78 -6.14
CA LEU A 129 0.70 -13.95 -6.62
C LEU A 129 0.66 -13.84 -8.16
N CYS A 130 0.90 -12.62 -8.61
CA CYS A 130 1.05 -12.26 -10.02
C CYS A 130 2.46 -11.73 -10.28
N LEU A 131 2.99 -12.06 -11.47
CA LEU A 131 4.17 -11.41 -12.00
C LEU A 131 3.74 -10.15 -12.75
N MET A 132 4.18 -9.01 -12.27
CA MET A 132 4.03 -7.72 -12.95
C MET A 132 5.28 -7.47 -13.79
N THR A 133 5.11 -7.12 -15.06
CA THR A 133 6.22 -6.94 -16.01
C THR A 133 6.17 -5.61 -16.72
N ALA A 134 7.35 -5.07 -17.04
CA ALA A 134 7.47 -3.91 -17.91
C ALA A 134 6.89 -4.22 -19.32
N PRO A 135 6.41 -3.21 -20.09
CA PRO A 135 5.72 -3.41 -21.38
C PRO A 135 6.53 -4.21 -22.41
N ARG A 136 7.86 -4.16 -22.31
CA ARG A 136 8.78 -4.89 -23.19
C ARG A 136 8.91 -6.39 -22.90
N LEU A 137 8.38 -6.86 -21.76
CA LEU A 137 8.52 -8.24 -21.31
C LEU A 137 7.14 -8.91 -21.24
N THR A 138 6.85 -9.73 -22.24
CA THR A 138 5.64 -10.57 -22.25
C THR A 138 5.97 -11.93 -21.65
N VAL A 139 5.19 -12.35 -20.67
CA VAL A 139 5.35 -13.62 -19.96
C VAL A 139 4.01 -14.34 -19.90
N ALA A 140 4.01 -15.62 -20.21
CA ALA A 140 2.86 -16.50 -19.96
C ALA A 140 3.03 -17.21 -18.60
N PRO A 141 1.94 -17.66 -17.96
CA PRO A 141 2.03 -18.35 -16.66
C PRO A 141 3.02 -19.51 -16.66
N ALA A 142 2.98 -20.35 -17.68
CA ALA A 142 3.86 -21.52 -17.79
C ALA A 142 5.36 -21.16 -17.95
N THR A 143 5.69 -19.94 -18.37
CA THR A 143 7.07 -19.47 -18.58
C THR A 143 7.55 -18.50 -17.52
N ALA A 144 6.75 -18.24 -16.46
CA ALA A 144 7.04 -17.26 -15.44
C ALA A 144 8.38 -17.49 -14.73
N LEU A 145 8.65 -18.73 -14.30
CA LEU A 145 9.92 -19.07 -13.65
C LEU A 145 11.11 -18.86 -14.61
N GLY A 146 10.98 -19.37 -15.84
CA GLY A 146 12.03 -19.19 -16.86
C GLY A 146 12.31 -17.70 -17.14
N ALA A 147 11.27 -16.86 -17.21
CA ALA A 147 11.43 -15.41 -17.38
C ALA A 147 12.16 -14.77 -16.20
N LEU A 148 11.82 -15.14 -14.95
CA LEU A 148 12.51 -14.67 -13.76
C LEU A 148 13.99 -15.06 -13.74
N LEU A 149 14.36 -16.22 -14.29
CA LEU A 149 15.73 -16.72 -14.29
C LEU A 149 16.60 -16.18 -15.44
N ARG A 150 16.02 -15.55 -16.45
CA ARG A 150 16.78 -14.97 -17.59
C ARG A 150 17.77 -13.91 -17.09
N ALA A 151 18.99 -13.94 -17.61
CA ALA A 151 20.05 -13.00 -17.23
C ALA A 151 19.75 -11.54 -17.65
N ASP A 152 18.99 -11.35 -18.72
CA ASP A 152 18.60 -10.02 -19.25
C ASP A 152 17.34 -9.43 -18.59
N VAL A 153 16.70 -10.14 -17.65
CA VAL A 153 15.53 -9.69 -16.89
C VAL A 153 15.96 -9.21 -15.50
N ARG A 154 15.78 -7.93 -15.24
CA ARG A 154 16.04 -7.32 -13.94
C ARG A 154 14.80 -7.51 -13.05
N VAL A 155 14.95 -8.27 -11.99
CA VAL A 155 13.86 -8.56 -11.04
C VAL A 155 13.96 -7.61 -9.86
N GLY A 156 12.87 -6.92 -9.52
CA GLY A 156 12.78 -6.07 -8.33
C GLY A 156 12.04 -6.74 -7.20
N ALA A 157 12.52 -6.59 -5.97
CA ALA A 157 11.84 -7.06 -4.77
C ALA A 157 12.20 -6.20 -3.56
N TYR A 158 11.42 -6.29 -2.49
CA TYR A 158 11.78 -5.73 -1.20
C TYR A 158 12.60 -6.72 -0.37
N GLN A 159 13.26 -6.21 0.68
CA GLN A 159 13.91 -7.06 1.66
C GLN A 159 12.88 -7.89 2.46
N PRO A 160 13.25 -9.11 2.90
CA PRO A 160 12.40 -9.88 3.83
C PRO A 160 12.15 -9.07 5.11
N GLY A 161 10.94 -9.14 5.65
CA GLY A 161 10.53 -8.45 6.87
C GLY A 161 10.26 -6.95 6.72
N ALA A 162 10.69 -6.31 5.63
CA ALA A 162 10.43 -4.89 5.39
C ALA A 162 9.01 -4.66 4.88
N GLU A 163 8.61 -5.39 3.85
CA GLU A 163 7.31 -5.29 3.21
C GLU A 163 6.72 -6.68 2.98
N PRO A 164 5.38 -6.84 3.01
CA PRO A 164 4.73 -8.13 2.78
C PRO A 164 5.07 -8.78 1.43
N LEU A 165 5.23 -7.97 0.40
CA LEU A 165 5.64 -8.43 -0.94
C LEU A 165 7.09 -8.90 -0.96
N GLY A 166 7.96 -8.38 -0.07
CA GLY A 166 9.29 -8.92 0.13
C GLY A 166 9.23 -10.33 0.67
N ASP A 167 8.47 -10.55 1.74
CA ASP A 167 8.29 -11.88 2.32
C ASP A 167 7.75 -12.88 1.28
N ALA A 168 6.73 -12.47 0.51
CA ALA A 168 6.15 -13.31 -0.54
C ALA A 168 7.15 -13.64 -1.67
N PHE A 169 7.95 -12.67 -2.09
CA PHE A 169 8.98 -12.88 -3.11
C PHE A 169 10.05 -13.87 -2.63
N TRP A 170 10.55 -13.72 -1.42
CA TRP A 170 11.61 -14.61 -0.92
C TRP A 170 11.11 -16.03 -0.66
N GLN A 171 9.84 -16.22 -0.23
CA GLN A 171 9.19 -17.53 -0.21
C GLN A 171 9.05 -18.13 -1.62
N LEU A 172 8.75 -17.30 -2.63
CA LEU A 172 8.74 -17.73 -4.02
C LEU A 172 10.13 -18.17 -4.49
N VAL A 173 11.20 -17.48 -4.10
CA VAL A 173 12.59 -17.85 -4.42
C VAL A 173 12.92 -19.24 -3.87
N ASP A 174 12.55 -19.52 -2.62
CA ASP A 174 12.74 -20.85 -2.01
C ASP A 174 11.92 -21.92 -2.74
N ARG A 175 10.68 -21.56 -3.14
CA ARG A 175 9.81 -22.47 -3.91
C ARG A 175 10.37 -22.73 -5.31
N ALA A 176 10.92 -21.70 -5.95
CA ALA A 176 11.54 -21.82 -7.27
C ALA A 176 12.74 -22.80 -7.24
N ASP A 177 13.53 -22.79 -6.18
CA ASP A 177 14.67 -23.71 -6.03
C ASP A 177 14.23 -25.19 -5.88
N GLN A 178 13.07 -25.43 -5.26
CA GLN A 178 12.46 -26.77 -5.20
C GLN A 178 11.99 -27.25 -6.57
N LEU A 179 11.58 -26.34 -7.46
CA LEU A 179 11.13 -26.67 -8.81
C LEU A 179 12.28 -26.77 -9.79
N GLN A 180 13.31 -25.96 -9.62
CA GLN A 180 14.49 -25.89 -10.48
C GLN A 180 15.72 -25.61 -9.61
N SER A 181 16.53 -26.61 -9.37
CA SER A 181 17.78 -26.48 -8.57
C SER A 181 18.66 -25.35 -9.10
N GLY A 182 19.18 -24.52 -8.21
CA GLY A 182 19.99 -23.34 -8.53
C GLY A 182 19.18 -22.06 -8.80
N ALA A 183 17.84 -22.14 -8.80
CA ALA A 183 16.99 -20.95 -8.98
C ALA A 183 17.17 -19.93 -7.85
N HIS A 184 17.31 -20.39 -6.60
CA HIS A 184 17.58 -19.52 -5.45
C HIS A 184 18.87 -18.73 -5.65
N ALA A 185 19.97 -19.37 -5.98
CA ALA A 185 21.25 -18.71 -6.19
C ALA A 185 21.17 -17.71 -7.37
N THR A 186 20.53 -18.11 -8.48
CA THR A 186 20.36 -17.26 -9.65
C THR A 186 19.54 -16.00 -9.33
N LEU A 187 18.40 -16.14 -8.63
CA LEU A 187 17.53 -15.01 -8.28
C LEU A 187 18.19 -14.11 -7.26
N THR A 188 18.81 -14.67 -6.22
CA THR A 188 19.49 -13.89 -5.17
C THR A 188 20.64 -13.06 -5.75
N ALA A 189 21.39 -13.60 -6.71
CA ALA A 189 22.53 -12.90 -7.30
C ALA A 189 22.12 -11.69 -8.18
N LYS A 190 20.89 -11.68 -8.73
CA LYS A 190 20.46 -10.68 -9.70
C LYS A 190 19.32 -9.78 -9.24
N VAL A 191 18.65 -10.11 -8.13
CA VAL A 191 17.52 -9.33 -7.65
C VAL A 191 17.96 -7.92 -7.26
N HIS A 192 17.19 -6.93 -7.74
CA HIS A 192 17.34 -5.55 -7.35
C HIS A 192 16.50 -5.28 -6.10
N VAL A 193 17.18 -5.20 -4.96
CA VAL A 193 16.49 -5.01 -3.68
C VAL A 193 16.18 -3.54 -3.49
N LEU A 194 14.89 -3.23 -3.36
CA LEU A 194 14.39 -1.87 -3.15
C LEU A 194 14.21 -1.57 -1.66
N SER A 195 14.40 -0.32 -1.32
CA SER A 195 14.06 0.19 0.01
C SER A 195 12.55 0.17 0.23
N GLY A 196 12.10 -0.06 1.46
CA GLY A 196 10.70 0.01 1.81
C GLY A 196 10.08 1.36 1.43
N GLY A 197 8.86 1.32 0.90
CA GLY A 197 8.14 2.52 0.47
C GLY A 197 8.40 2.95 -0.98
N GLN A 198 9.38 2.38 -1.69
CA GLN A 198 9.54 2.61 -3.14
C GLN A 198 8.54 1.72 -3.90
N PRO A 199 7.62 2.29 -4.71
CA PRO A 199 6.63 1.48 -5.42
C PRO A 199 7.26 0.65 -6.54
N LEU A 200 7.15 -0.67 -6.49
CA LEU A 200 7.61 -1.59 -7.55
C LEU A 200 7.06 -1.22 -8.94
N ARG A 201 5.84 -0.72 -8.98
CA ARG A 201 5.19 -0.25 -10.20
C ARG A 201 5.96 0.89 -10.86
N GLU A 202 6.40 1.88 -10.09
CA GLU A 202 7.16 3.02 -10.61
C GLU A 202 8.51 2.58 -11.15
N GLU A 203 9.17 1.64 -10.48
CA GLU A 203 10.42 1.05 -10.94
C GLU A 203 10.26 0.35 -12.30
N LEU A 204 9.15 -0.39 -12.49
CA LEU A 204 8.79 -1.02 -13.77
C LEU A 204 8.50 0.01 -14.85
N MET A 205 7.69 1.03 -14.55
CA MET A 205 7.33 2.07 -15.54
C MET A 205 8.52 2.91 -15.97
N GLN A 206 9.46 3.16 -15.06
CA GLN A 206 10.70 3.89 -15.34
C GLN A 206 11.78 2.98 -15.97
N GLY A 207 11.47 1.70 -16.17
CA GLY A 207 12.38 0.75 -16.79
C GLY A 207 13.64 0.46 -15.97
N ARG A 208 13.62 0.68 -14.64
CA ARG A 208 14.72 0.30 -13.74
C ARG A 208 14.74 -1.18 -13.42
N ILE A 209 13.57 -1.80 -13.34
CA ILE A 209 13.36 -3.25 -13.28
C ILE A 209 12.45 -3.70 -14.42
N ASP A 210 12.40 -5.00 -14.68
CA ASP A 210 11.62 -5.60 -15.75
C ASP A 210 10.50 -6.48 -15.25
N ALA A 211 10.65 -7.03 -14.06
CA ALA A 211 9.67 -7.90 -13.42
C ALA A 211 9.65 -7.71 -11.89
N ALA A 212 8.48 -7.84 -11.31
CA ALA A 212 8.28 -7.85 -9.85
C ALA A 212 7.08 -8.73 -9.49
N VAL A 213 7.09 -9.31 -8.29
CA VAL A 213 5.97 -10.10 -7.77
C VAL A 213 5.06 -9.21 -6.96
N GLN A 214 3.75 -9.37 -7.17
CA GLN A 214 2.70 -8.62 -6.48
C GLN A 214 1.47 -9.51 -6.22
N GLY A 215 0.64 -9.16 -5.25
CA GLY A 215 -0.69 -9.76 -5.10
C GLY A 215 -1.57 -9.43 -6.31
N CYS A 216 -2.31 -10.40 -6.81
CA CYS A 216 -3.10 -10.23 -8.05
C CYS A 216 -4.21 -9.18 -7.92
N ILE A 217 -4.85 -9.05 -6.74
CA ILE A 217 -5.88 -8.03 -6.51
C ILE A 217 -5.30 -6.61 -6.59
N GLY A 218 -4.07 -6.40 -6.09
CA GLY A 218 -3.38 -5.12 -6.16
C GLY A 218 -2.87 -4.78 -7.56
N ALA A 219 -2.56 -5.79 -8.37
CA ALA A 219 -2.05 -5.61 -9.72
C ALA A 219 -3.07 -5.00 -10.68
N GLY A 220 -4.36 -5.35 -10.52
CA GLY A 220 -5.45 -4.91 -11.41
C GLY A 220 -6.15 -3.61 -11.00
N ALA A 221 -5.88 -3.08 -9.81
CA ALA A 221 -6.69 -2.02 -9.20
C ALA A 221 -6.53 -0.63 -9.83
N ASP A 222 -5.46 -0.37 -10.59
CA ASP A 222 -5.17 0.96 -11.15
C ASP A 222 -5.28 1.00 -12.67
N ALA A 223 -6.06 1.96 -13.20
CA ALA A 223 -6.17 2.21 -14.64
C ALA A 223 -4.80 2.55 -15.29
N ALA A 224 -3.84 3.08 -14.52
CA ALA A 224 -2.47 3.31 -14.96
C ALA A 224 -1.68 1.99 -15.17
N SER A 225 -2.23 0.85 -14.75
CA SER A 225 -1.62 -0.47 -14.93
C SER A 225 -1.74 -1.03 -16.35
N THR A 226 -2.47 -0.36 -17.23
CA THR A 226 -2.68 -0.83 -18.62
C THR A 226 -1.41 -0.95 -19.45
N ALA A 227 -0.32 -0.30 -19.06
CA ALA A 227 0.98 -0.41 -19.73
C ALA A 227 1.82 -1.60 -19.21
N LEU A 228 1.52 -2.15 -18.05
CA LEU A 228 2.28 -3.24 -17.44
C LEU A 228 1.61 -4.59 -17.74
N GLY A 229 2.43 -5.60 -18.02
CA GLY A 229 1.95 -6.98 -18.09
C GLY A 229 1.62 -7.51 -16.70
N ILE A 230 0.50 -8.21 -16.56
CA ILE A 230 0.10 -8.88 -15.31
C ILE A 230 -0.18 -10.33 -15.65
N THR A 231 0.59 -11.24 -15.06
CA THR A 231 0.51 -12.67 -15.32
C THR A 231 0.35 -13.42 -14.02
N PRO A 232 -0.75 -14.15 -13.80
CA PRO A 232 -0.89 -15.02 -12.63
C PRO A 232 0.27 -16.04 -12.58
N LEU A 233 0.85 -16.24 -11.42
CA LEU A 233 1.85 -17.30 -11.24
C LEU A 233 1.20 -18.68 -11.29
N PRO A 234 1.87 -19.69 -11.87
CA PRO A 234 1.37 -21.05 -11.82
C PRO A 234 1.30 -21.55 -10.37
N ALA A 235 0.32 -22.41 -10.06
CA ALA A 235 0.08 -22.92 -8.72
C ALA A 235 1.33 -23.55 -8.06
N ALA A 236 2.21 -24.14 -8.87
CA ALA A 236 3.47 -24.71 -8.38
C ALA A 236 4.43 -23.65 -7.82
N LEU A 237 4.35 -22.40 -8.29
CA LEU A 237 5.21 -21.28 -7.91
C LEU A 237 4.49 -20.29 -6.98
N ASP A 238 3.17 -20.24 -7.02
CA ASP A 238 2.35 -19.33 -6.21
C ASP A 238 2.37 -19.75 -4.73
N THR A 239 3.09 -19.02 -3.90
CA THR A 239 3.10 -19.20 -2.45
C THR A 239 1.95 -18.45 -1.78
N GLY A 240 1.29 -17.55 -2.51
CA GLY A 240 0.22 -16.68 -2.06
C GLY A 240 0.66 -15.59 -1.11
N LEU A 241 -0.20 -14.59 -0.97
CA LEU A 241 -0.05 -13.49 -0.02
C LEU A 241 -1.20 -13.56 1.00
N PRO A 242 -0.95 -13.98 2.25
CA PRO A 242 -2.00 -14.02 3.26
C PRO A 242 -2.42 -12.60 3.65
N TYR A 243 -3.70 -12.41 3.96
CA TYR A 243 -4.21 -11.26 4.70
C TYR A 243 -4.57 -11.70 6.11
N THR A 244 -4.04 -10.99 7.09
CA THR A 244 -4.13 -11.36 8.50
C THR A 244 -4.81 -10.27 9.31
N LEU A 245 -5.65 -10.69 10.25
CA LEU A 245 -6.41 -9.87 11.17
C LEU A 245 -5.84 -10.02 12.57
N THR A 246 -5.66 -8.91 13.27
CA THR A 246 -5.39 -8.86 14.70
C THR A 246 -6.14 -7.69 15.33
N TRP A 247 -6.33 -7.71 16.67
CA TRP A 247 -6.97 -6.62 17.42
C TRP A 247 -6.33 -6.47 18.80
N ARG A 248 -6.51 -5.33 19.42
CA ARG A 248 -5.94 -5.09 20.76
C ARG A 248 -6.55 -6.02 21.80
N LEU A 249 -5.72 -6.55 22.70
CA LEU A 249 -6.19 -7.37 23.85
C LEU A 249 -7.20 -6.63 24.71
N LYS A 250 -7.02 -5.32 24.89
CA LYS A 250 -7.92 -4.44 25.65
C LYS A 250 -8.91 -3.69 24.75
N ALA A 251 -9.20 -4.21 23.55
CA ALA A 251 -10.22 -3.63 22.68
C ALA A 251 -11.60 -3.66 23.33
N SER A 252 -12.44 -2.69 22.97
CA SER A 252 -13.85 -2.68 23.38
C SER A 252 -14.58 -3.92 22.88
N GLU A 253 -15.71 -4.25 23.48
CA GLU A 253 -16.55 -5.35 23.00
C GLU A 253 -16.98 -5.13 21.55
N ALA A 254 -17.35 -3.90 21.21
CA ALA A 254 -17.70 -3.53 19.84
C ALA A 254 -16.56 -3.79 18.82
N ALA A 255 -15.32 -3.48 19.20
CA ALA A 255 -14.16 -3.74 18.33
C ALA A 255 -13.89 -5.25 18.18
N ARG A 256 -14.09 -6.04 19.24
CA ARG A 256 -14.01 -7.51 19.17
C ARG A 256 -15.09 -8.09 18.25
N GLN A 257 -16.31 -7.59 18.34
CA GLN A 257 -17.43 -8.00 17.48
C GLN A 257 -17.16 -7.65 16.01
N LEU A 258 -16.55 -6.48 15.72
CA LEU A 258 -16.12 -6.16 14.36
C LEU A 258 -15.05 -7.13 13.87
N ALA A 259 -14.04 -7.46 14.67
CA ALA A 259 -13.01 -8.42 14.31
C ALA A 259 -13.59 -9.82 14.04
N GLN A 260 -14.60 -10.25 14.79
CA GLN A 260 -15.34 -11.48 14.53
C GLN A 260 -16.18 -11.38 13.24
N ALA A 261 -16.83 -10.22 13.01
CA ALA A 261 -17.60 -9.99 11.81
C ALA A 261 -16.75 -10.08 10.53
N MET A 262 -15.47 -9.72 10.60
CA MET A 262 -14.52 -9.85 9.48
C MET A 262 -14.17 -11.31 9.14
N GLN A 263 -14.53 -12.26 9.99
CA GLN A 263 -14.33 -13.69 9.81
C GLN A 263 -15.66 -14.43 9.56
N SER A 264 -16.77 -13.69 9.51
CA SER A 264 -18.10 -14.29 9.29
C SER A 264 -18.31 -14.82 7.87
N PRO A 265 -19.30 -15.70 7.64
CA PRO A 265 -19.66 -16.16 6.30
C PRO A 265 -19.97 -15.00 5.32
N GLU A 266 -20.55 -13.90 5.81
CA GLU A 266 -20.85 -12.72 5.01
C GLU A 266 -19.57 -11.97 4.62
N ALA A 267 -18.57 -11.90 5.51
CA ALA A 267 -17.27 -11.33 5.20
C ALA A 267 -16.51 -12.20 4.19
N VAL A 268 -16.60 -13.53 4.32
CA VAL A 268 -16.03 -14.47 3.35
C VAL A 268 -16.54 -14.20 1.94
N GLN A 269 -17.83 -13.86 1.78
CA GLN A 269 -18.38 -13.48 0.47
C GLN A 269 -17.74 -12.19 -0.06
N GLN A 270 -17.44 -11.19 0.81
CA GLN A 270 -16.77 -9.95 0.40
C GLN A 270 -15.31 -10.20 -0.01
N TRP A 271 -14.60 -11.06 0.74
CA TRP A 271 -13.23 -11.45 0.37
C TRP A 271 -13.20 -12.17 -0.98
N ARG A 272 -14.12 -13.12 -1.22
CA ARG A 272 -14.23 -13.83 -2.50
C ARG A 272 -14.64 -12.92 -3.65
N ALA A 273 -15.54 -11.96 -3.41
CA ALA A 273 -15.93 -10.98 -4.42
C ALA A 273 -14.74 -10.07 -4.85
N LEU A 274 -13.76 -9.88 -3.96
CA LEU A 274 -12.51 -9.19 -4.28
C LEU A 274 -11.50 -10.10 -5.02
N GLY A 275 -11.79 -11.39 -5.20
CA GLY A 275 -10.90 -12.36 -5.85
C GLY A 275 -10.00 -13.15 -4.89
N LEU A 276 -10.19 -12.98 -3.58
CA LEU A 276 -9.39 -13.68 -2.58
C LEU A 276 -9.89 -15.09 -2.30
N GLN A 277 -8.96 -15.98 -1.98
CA GLN A 277 -9.24 -17.29 -1.39
C GLN A 277 -9.46 -17.11 0.12
N THR A 278 -10.35 -17.91 0.70
CA THR A 278 -10.66 -17.89 2.13
C THR A 278 -10.41 -19.26 2.75
N PRO A 279 -10.04 -19.31 4.02
CA PRO A 279 -9.86 -20.57 4.75
C PRO A 279 -11.10 -21.47 4.70
#